data_2c9901be94815be73d5eb97b52f7cf19
#
_entry.id   2c9901be94815be73d5eb97b52f7cf19
#
_cell.length_a   1.000
_cell.length_b   1.000
_cell.length_c   1.000
_cell.angle_alpha   90.00
_cell.angle_beta   90.00
_cell.angle_gamma   90.00
#
_symmetry.space_group_name_H-M   'P 1'
#
loop_
_entity.id
_entity.type
_entity.pdbx_description
1 polymer ?
#
loop_
_entity_poly.entity_id
_entity_poly.type
_entity_poly.pdbx_seq_one_letter_code
_entity_poly.pdbx_strand_id
1 'polypeptide(L)'
;MSDFFDNMESDDEPEGSNGIPGIPPDDELTEISGLSKKGYQYLKENSIEEAMHCFARILVTDENNNYALVGMGDASRKQENFREAVGFYQRCLSTHPGNNYALFGLADCYKALNQFHKAIEIWEKYLLHDDRNITVLTRVADAYRKVRDFKHSRAVYLRVMEMDEQNPYAIIGLGHLHYDFKEYRDALFYWEKMMARNPQNVDIRVLTSIGNCHRKLKTFEDGIVYFEKALLRDPRNFYALFGLADCYRGLNKQSSSLEYWNRILDQDPRNKVILTRAGDAYRNMNQYDKAIEYYDRALNIEFDTYAVLGLALVAKSQGRYDEAFESLTRLVQQDAKNYRLYLELADCKIQSGNKQKAIEILEDFQRLGIRNGAISDLLETLR
;
A
#
# COMPACT_ATOMS: atom_id res chain seq x y z
N MET A 1 -1.26 -0.74 -2.86
CA MET A 1 -2.36 0.20 -2.53
C MET A 1 -1.92 1.28 -1.52
N SER A 2 -0.63 1.46 -1.28
CA SER A 2 -0.12 2.51 -0.36
C SER A 2 -0.01 3.89 -1.01
N ASP A 3 -0.06 3.98 -2.33
CA ASP A 3 0.45 5.14 -3.08
C ASP A 3 -0.63 6.12 -3.57
N PHE A 4 -1.81 6.09 -2.94
CA PHE A 4 -2.90 6.98 -3.36
C PHE A 4 -2.61 8.46 -3.04
N PHE A 5 -1.86 8.71 -1.94
CA PHE A 5 -1.48 10.07 -1.54
C PHE A 5 -0.10 10.48 -2.06
N ASP A 6 0.76 9.52 -2.45
CA ASP A 6 2.12 9.84 -2.89
C ASP A 6 2.17 10.48 -4.29
N ASN A 7 1.09 10.32 -5.11
CA ASN A 7 0.98 10.91 -6.46
C ASN A 7 -0.03 12.06 -6.57
N MET A 8 -0.54 12.57 -5.45
CA MET A 8 -1.32 13.81 -5.40
C MET A 8 -0.49 14.87 -4.67
N GLU A 9 0.67 15.21 -5.21
CA GLU A 9 1.28 16.51 -4.92
C GLU A 9 0.40 17.58 -5.57
N SER A 10 -0.62 18.03 -4.84
CA SER A 10 -1.14 19.36 -5.09
C SER A 10 -0.09 20.31 -4.52
N ASP A 11 0.44 21.18 -5.35
CA ASP A 11 1.22 22.37 -4.97
C ASP A 11 0.42 23.39 -4.14
N ASP A 12 -0.54 22.93 -3.35
CA ASP A 12 -1.28 23.73 -2.40
C ASP A 12 -0.42 23.93 -1.14
N GLU A 13 0.59 24.80 -1.30
CA GLU A 13 1.14 25.51 -0.15
C GLU A 13 -0.04 26.27 0.50
N PRO A 14 -0.13 26.31 1.83
CA PRO A 14 -1.19 27.04 2.51
C PRO A 14 -1.14 28.49 2.04
N GLU A 15 -2.20 28.97 1.38
CA GLU A 15 -2.36 30.38 1.07
C GLU A 15 -2.34 31.15 2.38
N GLY A 16 -1.23 31.86 2.59
CA GLY A 16 -0.94 32.55 3.83
C GLY A 16 -1.89 33.71 4.05
N SER A 17 -2.51 33.71 5.20
CA SER A 17 -3.15 34.89 5.74
C SER A 17 -2.15 36.03 5.94
N ASN A 18 -2.52 37.19 5.49
CA ASN A 18 -1.85 38.49 5.64
C ASN A 18 -1.37 38.79 7.08
N GLY A 19 -0.15 39.33 7.18
CA GLY A 19 0.25 40.10 8.32
C GLY A 19 1.67 39.81 8.84
N ILE A 20 2.68 40.44 8.21
CA ILE A 20 4.03 40.55 8.78
C ILE A 20 4.05 41.73 9.73
N PRO A 21 4.39 41.58 11.03
CA PRO A 21 4.67 42.71 11.90
C PRO A 21 6.06 43.30 11.59
N GLY A 22 6.07 44.60 11.34
CA GLY A 22 7.13 45.59 11.35
C GLY A 22 8.58 45.17 11.30
N ILE A 23 9.23 45.44 10.17
CA ILE A 23 10.69 45.37 9.98
C ILE A 23 11.23 46.82 10.06
N PRO A 24 12.33 47.08 10.83
CA PRO A 24 13.02 48.34 10.75
C PRO A 24 13.83 48.48 9.47
N PRO A 25 14.03 49.70 8.95
CA PRO A 25 14.69 49.92 7.67
C PRO A 25 16.22 50.01 7.86
N ASP A 26 16.96 49.02 7.36
CA ASP A 26 18.40 49.10 7.14
C ASP A 26 18.78 48.36 5.83
N ASP A 27 19.84 48.80 5.14
CA ASP A 27 20.27 48.28 3.84
C ASP A 27 20.58 46.77 3.85
N GLU A 28 21.05 46.22 4.98
CA GLU A 28 21.25 44.77 5.17
C GLU A 28 19.94 43.96 5.17
N LEU A 29 18.88 44.50 5.76
CA LEU A 29 17.56 43.89 5.75
C LEU A 29 16.94 43.88 4.36
N THR A 30 17.24 44.87 3.52
CA THR A 30 16.85 44.90 2.11
C THR A 30 17.61 43.86 1.30
N GLU A 31 18.88 43.59 1.60
CA GLU A 31 19.65 42.53 0.93
C GLU A 31 19.15 41.13 1.31
N ILE A 32 18.91 40.87 2.60
CA ILE A 32 18.34 39.59 3.08
C ILE A 32 16.96 39.33 2.47
N SER A 33 16.10 40.35 2.46
CA SER A 33 14.76 40.24 1.83
C SER A 33 14.86 39.95 0.33
N GLY A 34 15.80 40.59 -0.37
CA GLY A 34 16.05 40.36 -1.79
C GLY A 34 16.56 38.95 -2.09
N LEU A 35 17.50 38.46 -1.28
CA LEU A 35 18.03 37.09 -1.40
C LEU A 35 16.97 36.04 -1.09
N SER A 36 16.14 36.26 -0.05
CA SER A 36 15.05 35.35 0.31
C SER A 36 14.04 35.21 -0.85
N LYS A 37 13.56 36.35 -1.40
CA LYS A 37 12.65 36.33 -2.57
C LYS A 37 13.23 35.59 -3.78
N LYS A 38 14.52 35.82 -4.10
CA LYS A 38 15.21 35.12 -5.17
C LYS A 38 15.34 33.62 -4.89
N GLY A 39 15.68 33.23 -3.66
CA GLY A 39 15.78 31.84 -3.25
C GLY A 39 14.46 31.09 -3.44
N TYR A 40 13.34 31.64 -2.97
CA TYR A 40 12.02 31.04 -3.17
C TYR A 40 11.58 31.05 -4.65
N GLN A 41 11.96 32.09 -5.43
CA GLN A 41 11.72 32.08 -6.86
C GLN A 41 12.46 30.93 -7.55
N TYR A 42 13.75 30.71 -7.24
CA TYR A 42 14.53 29.58 -7.74
C TYR A 42 13.93 28.23 -7.32
N LEU A 43 13.39 28.11 -6.10
CA LEU A 43 12.66 26.90 -5.70
C LEU A 43 11.42 26.63 -6.56
N LYS A 44 10.67 27.67 -6.94
CA LYS A 44 9.53 27.54 -7.88
C LYS A 44 9.97 27.15 -9.27
N GLU A 45 11.10 27.65 -9.73
CA GLU A 45 11.72 27.35 -11.03
C GLU A 45 12.48 26.01 -11.03
N ASN A 46 12.48 25.29 -9.90
CA ASN A 46 13.22 24.04 -9.68
C ASN A 46 14.75 24.17 -9.82
N SER A 47 15.29 25.38 -9.69
CA SER A 47 16.73 25.69 -9.67
C SER A 47 17.24 25.57 -8.23
N ILE A 48 17.40 24.32 -7.77
CA ILE A 48 17.60 24.04 -6.33
C ILE A 48 18.94 24.54 -5.82
N GLU A 49 20.02 24.41 -6.60
CA GLU A 49 21.37 24.84 -6.21
C GLU A 49 21.45 26.36 -6.05
N GLU A 50 20.86 27.12 -6.98
CA GLU A 50 20.79 28.57 -6.90
C GLU A 50 19.96 29.04 -5.70
N ALA A 51 18.86 28.33 -5.40
CA ALA A 51 18.07 28.61 -4.20
C ALA A 51 18.89 28.39 -2.93
N MET A 52 19.57 27.26 -2.79
CA MET A 52 20.43 26.94 -1.65
C MET A 52 21.56 27.97 -1.51
N HIS A 53 22.16 28.41 -2.60
CA HIS A 53 23.19 29.46 -2.56
C HIS A 53 22.63 30.78 -2.01
N CYS A 54 21.43 31.20 -2.40
CA CYS A 54 20.79 32.39 -1.84
C CYS A 54 20.54 32.25 -0.34
N PHE A 55 19.97 31.13 0.11
CA PHE A 55 19.70 30.90 1.53
C PHE A 55 20.98 30.75 2.36
N ALA A 56 22.00 30.08 1.82
CA ALA A 56 23.30 29.97 2.49
C ALA A 56 23.96 31.34 2.75
N ARG A 57 23.87 32.28 1.79
CA ARG A 57 24.34 33.65 1.98
C ARG A 57 23.64 34.36 3.11
N ILE A 58 22.32 34.19 3.22
CA ILE A 58 21.56 34.76 4.34
C ILE A 58 22.05 34.18 5.67
N LEU A 59 22.25 32.85 5.74
CA LEU A 59 22.68 32.17 6.96
C LEU A 59 24.10 32.51 7.38
N VAL A 60 24.95 33.07 6.52
CA VAL A 60 26.26 33.62 6.88
C VAL A 60 26.10 34.91 7.69
N THR A 61 25.11 35.73 7.34
CA THR A 61 24.86 37.01 8.06
C THR A 61 23.97 36.81 9.28
N ASP A 62 22.91 36.02 9.12
CA ASP A 62 21.96 35.68 10.20
C ASP A 62 21.75 34.17 10.24
N GLU A 63 22.51 33.48 11.07
CA GLU A 63 22.52 32.02 11.16
C GLU A 63 21.19 31.42 11.59
N ASN A 64 20.31 32.17 12.23
CA ASN A 64 19.02 31.72 12.73
C ASN A 64 17.85 32.31 11.92
N ASN A 65 18.12 32.88 10.75
CA ASN A 65 17.10 33.40 9.87
C ASN A 65 16.05 32.32 9.51
N ASN A 66 14.82 32.53 9.95
CA ASN A 66 13.76 31.53 9.78
C ASN A 66 13.42 31.28 8.29
N TYR A 67 13.42 32.33 7.45
CA TYR A 67 13.14 32.18 6.01
C TYR A 67 14.22 31.37 5.30
N ALA A 68 15.47 31.62 5.62
CA ALA A 68 16.59 30.90 5.02
C ALA A 68 16.66 29.44 5.53
N LEU A 69 16.40 29.20 6.81
CA LEU A 69 16.37 27.86 7.37
C LEU A 69 15.23 27.02 6.76
N VAL A 70 14.01 27.59 6.63
CA VAL A 70 12.90 26.92 5.96
C VAL A 70 13.23 26.69 4.50
N GLY A 71 13.76 27.70 3.79
CA GLY A 71 14.15 27.56 2.40
C GLY A 71 15.21 26.49 2.14
N MET A 72 16.24 26.36 3.02
CA MET A 72 17.20 25.25 2.96
C MET A 72 16.52 23.89 3.20
N GLY A 73 15.60 23.83 4.15
CA GLY A 73 14.81 22.63 4.41
C GLY A 73 13.97 22.23 3.19
N ASP A 74 13.29 23.19 2.55
CA ASP A 74 12.47 22.95 1.34
C ASP A 74 13.35 22.52 0.16
N ALA A 75 14.52 23.14 -0.03
CA ALA A 75 15.48 22.75 -1.05
C ALA A 75 15.97 21.31 -0.85
N SER A 76 16.41 20.97 0.36
CA SER A 76 16.86 19.62 0.70
C SER A 76 15.71 18.59 0.53
N ARG A 77 14.47 18.96 0.89
CA ARG A 77 13.28 18.12 0.71
C ARG A 77 12.98 17.85 -0.77
N LYS A 78 13.11 18.86 -1.64
CA LYS A 78 12.96 18.70 -3.10
C LYS A 78 14.04 17.79 -3.71
N GLN A 79 15.24 17.73 -3.11
CA GLN A 79 16.29 16.78 -3.48
C GLN A 79 16.12 15.39 -2.81
N GLU A 80 15.02 15.16 -2.10
CA GLU A 80 14.76 13.94 -1.32
C GLU A 80 15.78 13.70 -0.17
N ASN A 81 16.57 14.71 0.18
CA ASN A 81 17.52 14.69 1.29
C ASN A 81 16.80 14.93 2.62
N PHE A 82 15.80 14.11 2.92
CA PHE A 82 14.87 14.31 4.05
C PHE A 82 15.58 14.43 5.42
N ARG A 83 16.69 13.73 5.63
CA ARG A 83 17.44 13.81 6.90
C ARG A 83 18.09 15.17 7.08
N GLU A 84 18.62 15.75 6.04
CA GLU A 84 19.21 17.08 6.04
C GLU A 84 18.13 18.15 6.24
N ALA A 85 17.02 18.03 5.50
CA ALA A 85 15.86 18.90 5.66
C ALA A 85 15.34 18.94 7.10
N VAL A 86 15.26 17.76 7.78
CA VAL A 86 14.91 17.67 9.20
C VAL A 86 15.82 18.55 10.05
N GLY A 87 17.14 18.57 9.80
CA GLY A 87 18.09 19.40 10.53
C GLY A 87 17.79 20.90 10.42
N PHE A 88 17.52 21.38 9.20
CA PHE A 88 17.20 22.78 8.97
C PHE A 88 15.86 23.20 9.62
N TYR A 89 14.80 22.40 9.46
CA TYR A 89 13.52 22.69 10.10
C TYR A 89 13.60 22.67 11.63
N GLN A 90 14.32 21.70 12.22
CA GLN A 90 14.53 21.64 13.67
C GLN A 90 15.30 22.86 14.18
N ARG A 91 16.31 23.31 13.45
CA ARG A 91 17.06 24.52 13.78
C ARG A 91 16.16 25.76 13.73
N CYS A 92 15.29 25.87 12.70
CA CYS A 92 14.28 26.92 12.64
C CYS A 92 13.35 26.90 13.87
N LEU A 93 12.84 25.71 14.21
CA LEU A 93 11.89 25.54 15.32
C LEU A 93 12.52 25.71 16.71
N SER A 94 13.85 25.61 16.84
CA SER A 94 14.52 25.89 18.10
C SER A 94 14.47 27.37 18.48
N THR A 95 14.45 28.26 17.50
CA THR A 95 14.35 29.72 17.70
C THR A 95 12.94 30.26 17.43
N HIS A 96 12.19 29.59 16.56
CA HIS A 96 10.82 29.98 16.15
C HIS A 96 9.87 28.79 16.28
N PRO A 97 9.48 28.36 17.50
CA PRO A 97 8.72 27.12 17.74
C PRO A 97 7.34 27.08 17.04
N GLY A 98 6.75 28.25 16.75
CA GLY A 98 5.46 28.39 16.08
C GLY A 98 5.56 28.60 14.57
N ASN A 99 6.71 28.37 13.93
CA ASN A 99 6.83 28.53 12.49
C ASN A 99 6.10 27.41 11.75
N ASN A 100 4.92 27.73 11.20
CA ASN A 100 4.04 26.74 10.54
C ASN A 100 4.69 26.10 9.32
N TYR A 101 5.50 26.80 8.54
CA TYR A 101 6.20 26.25 7.38
C TYR A 101 7.24 25.21 7.82
N ALA A 102 8.01 25.51 8.87
CA ALA A 102 8.97 24.57 9.42
C ALA A 102 8.27 23.34 10.05
N LEU A 103 7.17 23.53 10.78
CA LEU A 103 6.38 22.41 11.33
C LEU A 103 5.84 21.52 10.20
N PHE A 104 5.26 22.13 9.17
CA PHE A 104 4.72 21.39 8.02
C PHE A 104 5.81 20.59 7.30
N GLY A 105 6.92 21.26 6.92
CA GLY A 105 8.04 20.62 6.22
C GLY A 105 8.72 19.52 7.05
N LEU A 106 8.89 19.73 8.36
CA LEU A 106 9.46 18.74 9.27
C LEU A 106 8.59 17.48 9.36
N ALA A 107 7.28 17.65 9.49
CA ALA A 107 6.35 16.54 9.58
C ALA A 107 6.30 15.74 8.27
N ASP A 108 6.31 16.43 7.11
CA ASP A 108 6.40 15.79 5.80
C ASP A 108 7.70 15.00 5.62
N CYS A 109 8.84 15.53 6.09
CA CYS A 109 10.10 14.78 6.10
C CYS A 109 10.01 13.52 6.96
N TYR A 110 9.42 13.61 8.15
CA TYR A 110 9.21 12.41 8.97
C TYR A 110 8.27 11.40 8.32
N LYS A 111 7.22 11.86 7.64
CA LYS A 111 6.34 10.98 6.82
C LYS A 111 7.15 10.26 5.75
N ALA A 112 7.96 10.98 4.96
CA ALA A 112 8.79 10.40 3.90
C ALA A 112 9.82 9.39 4.44
N LEU A 113 10.34 9.62 5.65
CA LEU A 113 11.21 8.70 6.38
C LEU A 113 10.46 7.53 7.07
N ASN A 114 9.16 7.38 6.84
CA ASN A 114 8.28 6.41 7.51
C ASN A 114 8.24 6.52 9.04
N GLN A 115 8.61 7.68 9.61
CA GLN A 115 8.57 7.97 11.04
C GLN A 115 7.22 8.58 11.43
N PHE A 116 6.12 7.86 11.15
CA PHE A 116 4.75 8.38 11.25
C PHE A 116 4.38 8.92 12.64
N HIS A 117 4.86 8.32 13.73
CA HIS A 117 4.60 8.84 15.08
C HIS A 117 5.17 10.24 15.28
N LYS A 118 6.39 10.50 14.78
CA LYS A 118 7.00 11.83 14.85
C LYS A 118 6.27 12.82 13.94
N ALA A 119 5.85 12.36 12.76
CA ALA A 119 5.08 13.21 11.86
C ALA A 119 3.76 13.66 12.51
N ILE A 120 3.03 12.76 13.17
CA ILE A 120 1.81 13.06 13.91
C ILE A 120 2.08 14.12 14.97
N GLU A 121 3.10 13.91 15.83
CA GLU A 121 3.45 14.84 16.90
C GLU A 121 3.70 16.27 16.37
N ILE A 122 4.40 16.40 15.24
CA ILE A 122 4.70 17.71 14.65
C ILE A 122 3.46 18.32 13.98
N TRP A 123 2.66 17.55 13.25
CA TRP A 123 1.42 18.08 12.69
C TRP A 123 0.41 18.47 13.77
N GLU A 124 0.36 17.75 14.91
CA GLU A 124 -0.47 18.14 16.03
C GLU A 124 -0.02 19.50 16.64
N LYS A 125 1.30 19.74 16.71
CA LYS A 125 1.83 21.07 17.08
C LYS A 125 1.41 22.14 16.07
N TYR A 126 1.43 21.85 14.78
CA TYR A 126 0.90 22.76 13.77
C TYR A 126 -0.58 23.10 14.02
N LEU A 127 -1.39 22.09 14.31
CA LEU A 127 -2.82 22.26 14.54
C LEU A 127 -3.18 23.06 15.82
N LEU A 128 -2.22 23.27 16.73
CA LEU A 128 -2.41 24.21 17.83
C LEU A 128 -2.50 25.68 17.35
N HIS A 129 -1.92 25.98 16.19
CA HIS A 129 -1.92 27.33 15.60
C HIS A 129 -3.00 27.49 14.53
N ASP A 130 -3.31 26.43 13.78
CA ASP A 130 -4.32 26.41 12.72
C ASP A 130 -5.07 25.07 12.77
N ASP A 131 -6.08 25.00 13.63
CA ASP A 131 -6.82 23.78 13.93
C ASP A 131 -7.83 23.39 12.85
N ARG A 132 -8.02 24.24 11.83
CA ARG A 132 -8.95 24.05 10.71
C ARG A 132 -8.25 23.76 9.38
N ASN A 133 -6.94 23.60 9.38
CA ASN A 133 -6.20 23.29 8.16
C ASN A 133 -6.52 21.88 7.65
N ILE A 134 -7.36 21.82 6.62
CA ILE A 134 -7.84 20.55 6.03
C ILE A 134 -6.67 19.70 5.52
N THR A 135 -5.67 20.32 4.90
CA THR A 135 -4.49 19.61 4.39
C THR A 135 -3.74 18.93 5.50
N VAL A 136 -3.48 19.61 6.62
CA VAL A 136 -2.78 19.03 7.77
C VAL A 136 -3.64 17.98 8.44
N LEU A 137 -4.93 18.24 8.64
CA LEU A 137 -5.86 17.25 9.22
C LEU A 137 -5.88 15.94 8.43
N THR A 138 -5.96 16.02 7.10
CA THR A 138 -5.97 14.81 6.26
C THR A 138 -4.64 14.05 6.32
N ARG A 139 -3.50 14.75 6.41
CA ARG A 139 -2.17 14.14 6.61
C ARG A 139 -2.04 13.45 7.96
N VAL A 140 -2.52 14.08 9.03
CA VAL A 140 -2.57 13.49 10.38
C VAL A 140 -3.44 12.23 10.39
N ALA A 141 -4.63 12.30 9.80
CA ALA A 141 -5.53 11.17 9.71
C ALA A 141 -4.90 9.98 8.96
N ASP A 142 -4.22 10.25 7.83
CA ASP A 142 -3.51 9.21 7.08
C ASP A 142 -2.34 8.64 7.88
N ALA A 143 -1.57 9.46 8.59
CA ALA A 143 -0.49 8.98 9.43
C ALA A 143 -1.00 8.09 10.57
N TYR A 144 -2.11 8.44 11.23
CA TYR A 144 -2.78 7.55 12.19
C TYR A 144 -3.21 6.22 11.55
N ARG A 145 -3.71 6.24 10.31
CA ARG A 145 -4.02 5.01 9.56
C ARG A 145 -2.77 4.14 9.35
N LYS A 146 -1.65 4.75 8.97
CA LYS A 146 -0.36 4.04 8.76
C LYS A 146 0.17 3.39 10.05
N VAL A 147 0.02 4.03 11.21
CA VAL A 147 0.37 3.43 12.51
C VAL A 147 -0.72 2.51 13.08
N ARG A 148 -1.76 2.22 12.29
CA ARG A 148 -2.85 1.32 12.66
C ARG A 148 -3.73 1.83 13.81
N ASP A 149 -3.80 3.12 14.02
CA ASP A 149 -4.72 3.75 14.97
C ASP A 149 -6.02 4.15 14.28
N PHE A 150 -6.95 3.20 14.21
CA PHE A 150 -8.25 3.37 13.57
C PHE A 150 -9.06 4.51 14.19
N LYS A 151 -9.08 4.57 15.53
CA LYS A 151 -9.94 5.49 16.26
C LYS A 151 -9.59 6.95 15.98
N HIS A 152 -8.32 7.31 16.11
CA HIS A 152 -7.87 8.68 15.87
C HIS A 152 -7.93 9.03 14.39
N SER A 153 -7.51 8.13 13.49
CA SER A 153 -7.62 8.34 12.05
C SER A 153 -9.05 8.66 11.64
N ARG A 154 -10.03 7.84 12.07
CA ARG A 154 -11.44 8.05 11.76
C ARG A 154 -11.97 9.38 12.31
N ALA A 155 -11.64 9.70 13.56
CA ALA A 155 -12.10 10.93 14.20
C ALA A 155 -11.62 12.18 13.44
N VAL A 156 -10.36 12.20 13.01
CA VAL A 156 -9.78 13.33 12.28
C VAL A 156 -10.38 13.45 10.88
N TYR A 157 -10.57 12.35 10.13
CA TYR A 157 -11.26 12.41 8.84
C TYR A 157 -12.71 12.88 8.96
N LEU A 158 -13.44 12.44 10.00
CA LEU A 158 -14.81 12.91 10.24
C LEU A 158 -14.85 14.41 10.57
N ARG A 159 -13.88 14.91 11.35
CA ARG A 159 -13.73 16.35 11.59
C ARG A 159 -13.54 17.13 10.28
N VAL A 160 -12.77 16.61 9.34
CA VAL A 160 -12.67 17.24 8.00
C VAL A 160 -14.02 17.23 7.29
N MET A 161 -14.77 16.14 7.36
CA MET A 161 -16.12 16.07 6.74
C MET A 161 -17.16 16.97 7.42
N GLU A 162 -16.99 17.30 8.70
CA GLU A 162 -17.83 18.31 9.36
C GLU A 162 -17.58 19.73 8.83
N MET A 163 -16.37 20.01 8.36
CA MET A 163 -16.00 21.29 7.74
C MET A 163 -16.36 21.34 6.24
N ASP A 164 -16.16 20.23 5.54
CA ASP A 164 -16.46 20.03 4.12
C ASP A 164 -16.95 18.60 3.91
N GLU A 165 -18.29 18.43 3.91
CA GLU A 165 -18.93 17.11 3.77
C GLU A 165 -18.55 16.39 2.47
N GLN A 166 -18.18 17.14 1.45
CA GLN A 166 -17.82 16.61 0.13
C GLN A 166 -16.31 16.53 -0.08
N ASN A 167 -15.50 16.69 0.97
CA ASN A 167 -14.06 16.68 0.85
C ASN A 167 -13.54 15.34 0.26
N PRO A 168 -12.89 15.37 -0.92
CA PRO A 168 -12.48 14.14 -1.59
C PRO A 168 -11.40 13.38 -0.81
N TYR A 169 -10.49 14.11 -0.17
CA TYR A 169 -9.39 13.49 0.59
C TYR A 169 -9.91 12.77 1.83
N ALA A 170 -10.88 13.35 2.54
CA ALA A 170 -11.50 12.72 3.70
C ALA A 170 -12.32 11.48 3.29
N ILE A 171 -13.12 11.58 2.23
CA ILE A 171 -13.92 10.45 1.72
C ILE A 171 -13.00 9.30 1.28
N ILE A 172 -11.95 9.59 0.50
CA ILE A 172 -10.95 8.61 0.05
C ILE A 172 -10.21 8.02 1.26
N GLY A 173 -9.78 8.87 2.20
CA GLY A 173 -9.08 8.45 3.41
C GLY A 173 -9.90 7.50 4.27
N LEU A 174 -11.19 7.78 4.47
CA LEU A 174 -12.12 6.88 5.17
C LEU A 174 -12.31 5.57 4.41
N GLY A 175 -12.44 5.60 3.08
CA GLY A 175 -12.50 4.40 2.27
C GLY A 175 -11.27 3.51 2.48
N HIS A 176 -10.06 4.08 2.43
CA HIS A 176 -8.84 3.33 2.70
C HIS A 176 -8.73 2.84 4.14
N LEU A 177 -9.10 3.69 5.13
CA LEU A 177 -9.09 3.33 6.54
C LEU A 177 -9.92 2.07 6.79
N HIS A 178 -11.18 2.09 6.39
CA HIS A 178 -12.09 0.94 6.57
C HIS A 178 -11.61 -0.29 5.80
N TYR A 179 -11.04 -0.11 4.59
CA TYR A 179 -10.48 -1.22 3.82
C TYR A 179 -9.29 -1.88 4.52
N ASP A 180 -8.35 -1.09 5.06
CA ASP A 180 -7.15 -1.58 5.76
C ASP A 180 -7.50 -2.34 7.05
N PHE A 181 -8.62 -1.97 7.69
CA PHE A 181 -9.16 -2.66 8.87
C PHE A 181 -10.17 -3.76 8.53
N LYS A 182 -10.32 -4.11 7.24
CA LYS A 182 -11.18 -5.18 6.73
C LYS A 182 -12.69 -4.92 6.89
N GLU A 183 -13.09 -3.71 7.15
CA GLU A 183 -14.47 -3.23 7.20
C GLU A 183 -14.93 -2.88 5.77
N TYR A 184 -15.00 -3.90 4.90
CA TYR A 184 -15.16 -3.70 3.46
C TYR A 184 -16.50 -3.09 3.06
N ARG A 185 -17.57 -3.26 3.86
CA ARG A 185 -18.87 -2.64 3.60
C ARG A 185 -18.82 -1.13 3.83
N ASP A 186 -18.17 -0.71 4.91
CA ASP A 186 -18.00 0.71 5.22
C ASP A 186 -17.04 1.36 4.22
N ALA A 187 -15.97 0.66 3.82
CA ALA A 187 -15.09 1.12 2.75
C ALA A 187 -15.86 1.33 1.45
N LEU A 188 -16.76 0.38 1.08
CA LEU A 188 -17.60 0.47 -0.12
C LEU A 188 -18.51 1.71 -0.08
N PHE A 189 -19.15 1.98 1.06
CA PHE A 189 -19.97 3.17 1.27
C PHE A 189 -19.23 4.48 0.92
N TYR A 190 -17.99 4.64 1.41
CA TYR A 190 -17.20 5.84 1.10
C TYR A 190 -16.74 5.90 -0.37
N TRP A 191 -16.39 4.76 -0.96
CA TRP A 191 -16.03 4.71 -2.38
C TRP A 191 -17.21 5.03 -3.29
N GLU A 192 -18.41 4.55 -2.96
CA GLU A 192 -19.65 4.87 -3.68
C GLU A 192 -20.01 6.37 -3.52
N LYS A 193 -19.83 6.94 -2.32
CA LYS A 193 -19.98 8.38 -2.10
C LYS A 193 -18.99 9.16 -2.97
N MET A 194 -17.75 8.72 -3.10
CA MET A 194 -16.76 9.34 -3.99
C MET A 194 -17.15 9.21 -5.46
N MET A 195 -17.64 8.04 -5.89
CA MET A 195 -18.13 7.83 -7.25
C MET A 195 -19.32 8.75 -7.58
N ALA A 196 -20.24 8.95 -6.65
CA ALA A 196 -21.43 9.78 -6.84
C ALA A 196 -21.12 11.27 -7.07
N ARG A 197 -19.94 11.76 -6.64
CA ARG A 197 -19.53 13.16 -6.89
C ARG A 197 -19.30 13.47 -8.37
N ASN A 198 -18.78 12.52 -9.14
CA ASN A 198 -18.54 12.70 -10.57
C ASN A 198 -18.83 11.39 -11.32
N PRO A 199 -20.11 11.03 -11.51
CA PRO A 199 -20.49 9.76 -12.11
C PRO A 199 -20.00 9.60 -13.55
N GLN A 200 -19.83 10.72 -14.27
CA GLN A 200 -19.41 10.70 -15.68
C GLN A 200 -17.90 10.48 -15.82
N ASN A 201 -17.14 10.91 -14.84
CA ASN A 201 -15.67 10.78 -14.87
C ASN A 201 -15.13 10.26 -13.53
N VAL A 202 -15.50 9.03 -13.17
CA VAL A 202 -15.00 8.38 -11.95
C VAL A 202 -13.53 8.02 -12.11
N ASP A 203 -12.69 8.39 -11.15
CA ASP A 203 -11.26 8.01 -11.14
C ASP A 203 -11.11 6.47 -11.19
N ILE A 204 -10.19 5.98 -12.00
CA ILE A 204 -9.92 4.54 -12.16
C ILE A 204 -9.54 3.86 -10.83
N ARG A 205 -8.88 4.60 -9.94
CA ARG A 205 -8.51 4.13 -8.60
C ARG A 205 -9.74 3.91 -7.72
N VAL A 206 -10.76 4.75 -7.84
CA VAL A 206 -12.04 4.56 -7.13
C VAL A 206 -12.74 3.32 -7.68
N LEU A 207 -12.80 3.14 -9.00
CA LEU A 207 -13.40 1.95 -9.62
C LEU A 207 -12.72 0.66 -9.14
N THR A 208 -11.38 0.62 -9.16
CA THR A 208 -10.63 -0.56 -8.71
C THR A 208 -10.76 -0.78 -7.20
N SER A 209 -10.93 0.27 -6.39
CA SER A 209 -11.17 0.16 -4.95
C SER A 209 -12.54 -0.43 -4.64
N ILE A 210 -13.59 0.00 -5.34
CA ILE A 210 -14.94 -0.56 -5.25
C ILE A 210 -14.90 -2.05 -5.65
N GLY A 211 -14.32 -2.36 -6.80
CA GLY A 211 -14.15 -3.75 -7.27
C GLY A 211 -13.41 -4.62 -6.24
N ASN A 212 -12.37 -4.09 -5.62
CA ASN A 212 -11.64 -4.79 -4.57
C ASN A 212 -12.47 -5.02 -3.29
N CYS A 213 -13.32 -4.08 -2.90
CA CYS A 213 -14.25 -4.30 -1.78
C CYS A 213 -15.20 -5.46 -2.08
N HIS A 214 -15.83 -5.47 -3.25
CA HIS A 214 -16.70 -6.57 -3.70
C HIS A 214 -15.95 -7.91 -3.73
N ARG A 215 -14.72 -7.93 -4.28
CA ARG A 215 -13.87 -9.12 -4.29
C ARG A 215 -13.59 -9.64 -2.87
N LYS A 216 -13.33 -8.76 -1.90
CA LYS A 216 -13.12 -9.14 -0.48
C LYS A 216 -14.39 -9.60 0.20
N LEU A 217 -15.54 -9.04 -0.16
CA LEU A 217 -16.87 -9.46 0.30
C LEU A 217 -17.36 -10.73 -0.40
N LYS A 218 -16.63 -11.23 -1.42
CA LYS A 218 -16.99 -12.37 -2.27
C LYS A 218 -18.24 -12.15 -3.15
N THR A 219 -18.66 -10.92 -3.35
CA THR A 219 -19.67 -10.52 -4.33
C THR A 219 -18.97 -10.28 -5.67
N PHE A 220 -18.47 -11.38 -6.26
CA PHE A 220 -17.52 -11.32 -7.37
C PHE A 220 -18.13 -10.72 -8.63
N GLU A 221 -19.41 -11.01 -8.92
CA GLU A 221 -20.15 -10.48 -10.07
C GLU A 221 -20.21 -8.95 -10.03
N ASP A 222 -20.49 -8.38 -8.86
CA ASP A 222 -20.50 -6.92 -8.68
C ASP A 222 -19.11 -6.34 -8.89
N GLY A 223 -18.07 -7.00 -8.36
CA GLY A 223 -16.68 -6.59 -8.52
C GLY A 223 -16.23 -6.55 -9.97
N ILE A 224 -16.65 -7.51 -10.78
CA ILE A 224 -16.35 -7.60 -12.23
C ILE A 224 -16.79 -6.33 -12.94
N VAL A 225 -18.01 -5.85 -12.69
CA VAL A 225 -18.55 -4.64 -13.34
C VAL A 225 -17.63 -3.42 -13.16
N TYR A 226 -17.07 -3.23 -11.97
CA TYR A 226 -16.21 -2.08 -11.69
C TYR A 226 -14.81 -2.24 -12.30
N PHE A 227 -14.25 -3.44 -12.28
CA PHE A 227 -12.97 -3.70 -12.94
C PHE A 227 -13.08 -3.56 -14.47
N GLU A 228 -14.17 -4.01 -15.08
CA GLU A 228 -14.43 -3.80 -16.51
C GLU A 228 -14.54 -2.32 -16.86
N LYS A 229 -15.25 -1.52 -16.06
CA LYS A 229 -15.28 -0.07 -16.21
C LYS A 229 -13.90 0.56 -16.13
N ALA A 230 -13.04 0.04 -15.24
CA ALA A 230 -11.66 0.51 -15.14
C ALA A 230 -10.85 0.17 -16.40
N LEU A 231 -11.01 -1.04 -16.98
CA LEU A 231 -10.34 -1.45 -18.21
C LEU A 231 -10.81 -0.73 -19.47
N LEU A 232 -12.04 -0.21 -19.49
CA LEU A 232 -12.51 0.66 -20.57
C LEU A 232 -11.70 1.97 -20.65
N ARG A 233 -11.13 2.42 -19.53
CA ARG A 233 -10.31 3.65 -19.44
C ARG A 233 -8.83 3.38 -19.66
N ASP A 234 -8.34 2.32 -19.02
CA ASP A 234 -6.96 1.85 -19.14
C ASP A 234 -6.95 0.33 -19.34
N PRO A 235 -6.91 -0.14 -20.59
CA PRO A 235 -6.92 -1.57 -20.92
C PRO A 235 -5.74 -2.36 -20.37
N ARG A 236 -4.68 -1.65 -19.91
CA ARG A 236 -3.46 -2.25 -19.34
C ARG A 236 -3.39 -2.13 -17.83
N ASN A 237 -4.41 -1.61 -17.17
CA ASN A 237 -4.39 -1.41 -15.73
C ASN A 237 -4.20 -2.73 -14.97
N PHE A 238 -3.05 -2.86 -14.33
CA PHE A 238 -2.68 -4.06 -13.59
C PHE A 238 -3.71 -4.43 -12.52
N TYR A 239 -4.17 -3.46 -11.73
CA TYR A 239 -5.10 -3.71 -10.62
C TYR A 239 -6.46 -4.18 -11.09
N ALA A 240 -6.94 -3.65 -12.20
CA ALA A 240 -8.21 -4.07 -12.81
C ALA A 240 -8.09 -5.47 -13.43
N LEU A 241 -7.02 -5.76 -14.17
CA LEU A 241 -6.76 -7.08 -14.73
C LEU A 241 -6.65 -8.14 -13.63
N PHE A 242 -5.86 -7.84 -12.59
CA PHE A 242 -5.69 -8.72 -11.43
C PHE A 242 -7.02 -8.96 -10.71
N GLY A 243 -7.79 -7.89 -10.49
CA GLY A 243 -9.09 -7.97 -9.84
C GLY A 243 -10.09 -8.83 -10.59
N LEU A 244 -10.18 -8.67 -11.92
CA LEU A 244 -11.02 -9.50 -12.80
C LEU A 244 -10.62 -10.97 -12.75
N ALA A 245 -9.34 -11.25 -12.96
CA ALA A 245 -8.84 -12.61 -12.93
C ALA A 245 -9.14 -13.29 -11.58
N ASP A 246 -8.97 -12.58 -10.48
CA ASP A 246 -9.24 -13.11 -9.13
C ASP A 246 -10.75 -13.29 -8.86
N CYS A 247 -11.62 -12.40 -9.39
CA CYS A 247 -13.07 -12.56 -9.32
C CYS A 247 -13.52 -13.79 -10.12
N TYR A 248 -13.06 -13.95 -11.37
CA TYR A 248 -13.36 -15.13 -12.17
C TYR A 248 -12.86 -16.43 -11.54
N ARG A 249 -11.67 -16.40 -10.92
CA ARG A 249 -11.17 -17.52 -10.12
C ARG A 249 -12.11 -17.82 -8.95
N GLY A 250 -12.58 -16.79 -8.24
CA GLY A 250 -13.55 -16.93 -7.15
C GLY A 250 -14.88 -17.55 -7.57
N LEU A 251 -15.31 -17.31 -8.81
CA LEU A 251 -16.48 -17.91 -9.45
C LEU A 251 -16.20 -19.29 -10.07
N ASN A 252 -15.01 -19.85 -9.88
CA ASN A 252 -14.54 -21.09 -10.50
C ASN A 252 -14.52 -21.06 -12.05
N LYS A 253 -14.48 -19.87 -12.67
CA LYS A 253 -14.39 -19.68 -14.12
C LYS A 253 -12.93 -19.57 -14.54
N GLN A 254 -12.22 -20.72 -14.54
CA GLN A 254 -10.76 -20.77 -14.73
C GLN A 254 -10.31 -20.22 -16.09
N SER A 255 -11.05 -20.52 -17.17
CA SER A 255 -10.70 -20.03 -18.51
C SER A 255 -10.77 -18.51 -18.61
N SER A 256 -11.79 -17.89 -18.03
CA SER A 256 -11.91 -16.42 -17.97
C SER A 256 -10.83 -15.81 -17.09
N SER A 257 -10.49 -16.46 -15.96
CA SER A 257 -9.39 -16.02 -15.10
C SER A 257 -8.06 -16.02 -15.86
N LEU A 258 -7.78 -17.08 -16.64
CA LEU A 258 -6.54 -17.20 -17.45
C LEU A 258 -6.43 -16.12 -18.53
N GLU A 259 -7.53 -15.70 -19.15
CA GLU A 259 -7.50 -14.61 -20.13
C GLU A 259 -6.85 -13.36 -19.53
N TYR A 260 -7.27 -12.97 -18.33
CA TYR A 260 -6.74 -11.77 -17.65
C TYR A 260 -5.35 -12.00 -17.07
N TRP A 261 -5.02 -13.20 -16.55
CA TRP A 261 -3.64 -13.51 -16.15
C TRP A 261 -2.68 -13.41 -17.34
N ASN A 262 -3.05 -13.91 -18.50
CA ASN A 262 -2.21 -13.83 -19.69
C ASN A 262 -2.03 -12.36 -20.14
N ARG A 263 -3.07 -11.53 -20.10
CA ARG A 263 -2.92 -10.08 -20.39
C ARG A 263 -1.94 -9.37 -19.45
N ILE A 264 -1.81 -9.82 -18.21
CA ILE A 264 -0.76 -9.32 -17.30
C ILE A 264 0.61 -9.86 -17.74
N LEU A 265 0.70 -11.14 -18.07
CA LEU A 265 1.97 -11.77 -18.52
C LEU A 265 2.45 -11.24 -19.87
N ASP A 266 1.55 -10.73 -20.72
CA ASP A 266 1.93 -10.02 -21.96
C ASP A 266 2.66 -8.70 -21.66
N GLN A 267 2.39 -8.08 -20.50
CA GLN A 267 3.05 -6.85 -20.06
C GLN A 267 4.31 -7.13 -19.24
N ASP A 268 4.25 -8.14 -18.38
CA ASP A 268 5.34 -8.59 -17.51
C ASP A 268 5.46 -10.12 -17.54
N PRO A 269 6.18 -10.68 -18.54
CA PRO A 269 6.34 -12.14 -18.70
C PRO A 269 7.08 -12.83 -17.54
N ARG A 270 7.73 -12.04 -16.68
CA ARG A 270 8.49 -12.54 -15.52
C ARG A 270 7.75 -12.32 -14.20
N ASN A 271 6.47 -12.05 -14.22
CA ASN A 271 5.67 -11.92 -13.00
C ASN A 271 5.44 -13.29 -12.35
N LYS A 272 6.31 -13.62 -11.41
CA LYS A 272 6.29 -14.91 -10.71
C LYS A 272 4.92 -15.24 -10.10
N VAL A 273 4.29 -14.26 -9.45
CA VAL A 273 2.98 -14.46 -8.79
C VAL A 273 1.89 -14.80 -9.82
N ILE A 274 1.90 -14.14 -10.96
CA ILE A 274 0.89 -14.38 -12.00
C ILE A 274 1.16 -15.71 -12.71
N LEU A 275 2.41 -16.07 -12.96
CA LEU A 275 2.77 -17.39 -13.50
C LEU A 275 2.23 -18.51 -12.61
N THR A 276 2.45 -18.44 -11.29
CA THR A 276 1.93 -19.44 -10.34
C THR A 276 0.40 -19.50 -10.35
N ARG A 277 -0.30 -18.35 -10.41
CA ARG A 277 -1.77 -18.31 -10.49
C ARG A 277 -2.31 -18.88 -11.80
N ALA A 278 -1.64 -18.62 -12.91
CA ALA A 278 -1.98 -19.22 -14.19
C ALA A 278 -1.76 -20.74 -14.17
N GLY A 279 -0.67 -21.21 -13.56
CA GLY A 279 -0.42 -22.63 -13.29
C GLY A 279 -1.55 -23.28 -12.50
N ASP A 280 -2.00 -22.62 -11.40
CA ASP A 280 -3.16 -23.09 -10.61
C ASP A 280 -4.44 -23.19 -11.45
N ALA A 281 -4.70 -22.23 -12.32
CA ALA A 281 -5.87 -22.24 -13.18
C ALA A 281 -5.78 -23.39 -14.19
N TYR A 282 -4.62 -23.62 -14.83
CA TYR A 282 -4.42 -24.76 -15.73
C TYR A 282 -4.57 -26.11 -15.00
N ARG A 283 -4.01 -26.24 -13.78
CA ARG A 283 -4.17 -27.43 -12.94
C ARG A 283 -5.64 -27.71 -12.64
N ASN A 284 -6.40 -26.66 -12.25
CA ASN A 284 -7.82 -26.80 -11.94
C ASN A 284 -8.68 -27.16 -13.17
N MET A 285 -8.16 -26.95 -14.38
CA MET A 285 -8.77 -27.42 -15.65
C MET A 285 -8.21 -28.77 -16.10
N ASN A 286 -7.41 -29.46 -15.27
CA ASN A 286 -6.73 -30.71 -15.59
C ASN A 286 -5.76 -30.62 -16.80
N GLN A 287 -5.31 -29.41 -17.16
CA GLN A 287 -4.31 -29.19 -18.20
C GLN A 287 -2.91 -29.23 -17.57
N TYR A 288 -2.50 -30.41 -17.12
CA TYR A 288 -1.33 -30.60 -16.27
C TYR A 288 -0.02 -30.20 -16.93
N ASP A 289 0.17 -30.47 -18.23
CA ASP A 289 1.40 -30.10 -18.93
C ASP A 289 1.61 -28.59 -18.96
N LYS A 290 0.54 -27.83 -19.22
CA LYS A 290 0.61 -26.36 -19.14
C LYS A 290 0.81 -25.86 -17.71
N ALA A 291 0.15 -26.50 -16.73
CA ALA A 291 0.35 -26.15 -15.34
C ALA A 291 1.83 -26.28 -14.93
N ILE A 292 2.47 -27.40 -15.31
CA ILE A 292 3.89 -27.64 -15.07
C ILE A 292 4.73 -26.55 -15.75
N GLU A 293 4.50 -26.27 -17.04
CA GLU A 293 5.23 -25.23 -17.77
C GLU A 293 5.20 -23.87 -17.01
N TYR A 294 4.02 -23.46 -16.55
CA TYR A 294 3.87 -22.17 -15.86
C TYR A 294 4.51 -22.16 -14.48
N TYR A 295 4.44 -23.26 -13.72
CA TYR A 295 5.13 -23.37 -12.43
C TYR A 295 6.65 -23.38 -12.61
N ASP A 296 7.18 -24.09 -13.61
CA ASP A 296 8.61 -24.11 -13.92
C ASP A 296 9.10 -22.72 -14.35
N ARG A 297 8.34 -22.00 -15.16
CA ARG A 297 8.64 -20.60 -15.50
C ARG A 297 8.72 -19.72 -14.25
N ALA A 298 7.82 -19.90 -13.27
CA ALA A 298 7.86 -19.17 -12.01
C ALA A 298 9.13 -19.51 -11.20
N LEU A 299 9.47 -20.79 -11.09
CA LEU A 299 10.65 -21.27 -10.35
C LEU A 299 11.98 -20.87 -11.01
N ASN A 300 12.00 -20.72 -12.34
CA ASN A 300 13.18 -20.22 -13.06
C ASN A 300 13.46 -18.73 -12.80
N ILE A 301 12.51 -17.99 -12.22
CA ILE A 301 12.71 -16.60 -11.82
C ILE A 301 13.27 -16.53 -10.39
N GLU A 302 12.60 -17.22 -9.49
CA GLU A 302 12.95 -17.30 -8.07
C GLU A 302 12.18 -18.46 -7.42
N PHE A 303 12.72 -19.02 -6.35
CA PHE A 303 12.01 -20.04 -5.57
C PHE A 303 10.63 -19.54 -5.13
N ASP A 304 9.62 -20.36 -5.37
CA ASP A 304 8.21 -20.08 -5.01
C ASP A 304 7.56 -21.31 -4.39
N THR A 305 7.27 -21.23 -3.10
CA THR A 305 6.62 -22.31 -2.34
C THR A 305 5.28 -22.75 -2.95
N TYR A 306 4.52 -21.79 -3.52
CA TYR A 306 3.23 -22.10 -4.14
C TYR A 306 3.39 -22.82 -5.49
N ALA A 307 4.43 -22.48 -6.26
CA ALA A 307 4.72 -23.18 -7.49
C ALA A 307 5.16 -24.63 -7.21
N VAL A 308 6.03 -24.85 -6.21
CA VAL A 308 6.42 -26.20 -5.76
C VAL A 308 5.23 -27.00 -5.26
N LEU A 309 4.35 -26.37 -4.47
CA LEU A 309 3.10 -26.99 -4.03
C LEU A 309 2.21 -27.35 -5.24
N GLY A 310 2.09 -26.45 -6.21
CA GLY A 310 1.34 -26.68 -7.43
C GLY A 310 1.85 -27.90 -8.21
N LEU A 311 3.17 -28.04 -8.40
CA LEU A 311 3.80 -29.20 -9.02
C LEU A 311 3.52 -30.50 -8.25
N ALA A 312 3.64 -30.46 -6.91
CA ALA A 312 3.32 -31.62 -6.07
C ALA A 312 1.86 -32.06 -6.21
N LEU A 313 0.93 -31.10 -6.27
CA LEU A 313 -0.50 -31.37 -6.49
C LEU A 313 -0.78 -31.93 -7.90
N VAL A 314 -0.05 -31.47 -8.93
CA VAL A 314 -0.13 -32.07 -10.28
C VAL A 314 0.38 -33.51 -10.25
N ALA A 315 1.53 -33.77 -9.65
CA ALA A 315 2.09 -35.12 -9.52
C ALA A 315 1.10 -36.05 -8.79
N LYS A 316 0.51 -35.57 -7.69
CA LYS A 316 -0.54 -36.31 -6.95
C LYS A 316 -1.74 -36.63 -7.86
N SER A 317 -2.25 -35.66 -8.61
CA SER A 317 -3.40 -35.84 -9.53
C SER A 317 -3.10 -36.83 -10.67
N GLN A 318 -1.84 -37.01 -11.01
CA GLN A 318 -1.37 -37.97 -12.01
C GLN A 318 -1.01 -39.35 -11.40
N GLY A 319 -1.27 -39.56 -10.11
CA GLY A 319 -0.95 -40.81 -9.41
C GLY A 319 0.52 -40.97 -9.00
N ARG A 320 1.35 -39.94 -9.21
CA ARG A 320 2.79 -39.97 -8.84
C ARG A 320 2.95 -39.56 -7.36
N TYR A 321 2.38 -40.39 -6.47
CA TYR A 321 2.25 -40.07 -5.05
C TYR A 321 3.59 -39.94 -4.31
N ASP A 322 4.61 -40.71 -4.64
CA ASP A 322 5.89 -40.61 -3.97
C ASP A 322 6.66 -39.35 -4.34
N GLU A 323 6.61 -38.90 -5.60
CA GLU A 323 7.16 -37.62 -6.04
C GLU A 323 6.48 -36.46 -5.35
N ALA A 324 5.13 -36.48 -5.30
CA ALA A 324 4.35 -35.48 -4.57
C ALA A 324 4.71 -35.44 -3.08
N PHE A 325 4.85 -36.62 -2.47
CA PHE A 325 5.20 -36.77 -1.06
C PHE A 325 6.58 -36.18 -0.74
N GLU A 326 7.59 -36.46 -1.55
CA GLU A 326 8.93 -35.89 -1.36
C GLU A 326 8.92 -34.36 -1.44
N SER A 327 8.25 -33.80 -2.43
CA SER A 327 8.13 -32.34 -2.63
C SER A 327 7.39 -31.67 -1.46
N LEU A 328 6.28 -32.25 -1.01
CA LEU A 328 5.52 -31.76 0.14
C LEU A 328 6.31 -31.85 1.44
N THR A 329 7.12 -32.92 1.62
CA THR A 329 7.97 -33.09 2.80
C THR A 329 9.01 -31.96 2.89
N ARG A 330 9.62 -31.56 1.76
CA ARG A 330 10.54 -30.42 1.71
C ARG A 330 9.86 -29.11 2.09
N LEU A 331 8.60 -28.91 1.68
CA LEU A 331 7.83 -27.73 2.05
C LEU A 331 7.49 -27.71 3.54
N VAL A 332 7.17 -28.85 4.15
CA VAL A 332 6.94 -28.96 5.60
C VAL A 332 8.19 -28.59 6.40
N GLN A 333 9.40 -28.92 5.90
CA GLN A 333 10.64 -28.49 6.56
C GLN A 333 10.82 -26.97 6.60
N GLN A 334 10.25 -26.24 5.63
CA GLN A 334 10.28 -24.78 5.57
C GLN A 334 9.16 -24.13 6.39
N ASP A 335 7.97 -24.74 6.41
CA ASP A 335 6.81 -24.25 7.15
C ASP A 335 6.12 -25.41 7.91
N ALA A 336 6.75 -25.81 9.01
CA ALA A 336 6.29 -26.94 9.84
C ALA A 336 4.94 -26.69 10.52
N LYS A 337 4.40 -25.45 10.50
CA LYS A 337 3.11 -25.12 11.11
C LYS A 337 1.95 -25.12 10.12
N ASN A 338 2.21 -25.37 8.86
CA ASN A 338 1.20 -25.32 7.80
C ASN A 338 0.42 -26.65 7.74
N TYR A 339 -0.70 -26.71 8.46
CA TYR A 339 -1.54 -27.90 8.52
C TYR A 339 -1.99 -28.44 7.15
N ARG A 340 -2.12 -27.55 6.12
CA ARG A 340 -2.53 -27.97 4.78
C ARG A 340 -1.52 -28.89 4.12
N LEU A 341 -0.23 -28.66 4.33
CA LEU A 341 0.83 -29.53 3.82
C LEU A 341 0.73 -30.93 4.44
N TYR A 342 0.42 -31.04 5.72
CA TYR A 342 0.22 -32.33 6.39
C TYR A 342 -1.00 -33.07 5.87
N LEU A 343 -2.11 -32.35 5.58
CA LEU A 343 -3.28 -32.96 4.94
C LEU A 343 -2.94 -33.51 3.56
N GLU A 344 -2.17 -32.77 2.74
CA GLU A 344 -1.75 -33.22 1.41
C GLU A 344 -0.76 -34.41 1.49
N LEU A 345 0.16 -34.40 2.46
CA LEU A 345 1.06 -35.54 2.72
C LEU A 345 0.29 -36.80 3.14
N ALA A 346 -0.66 -36.63 4.06
CA ALA A 346 -1.49 -37.75 4.50
C ALA A 346 -2.34 -38.31 3.34
N ASP A 347 -2.93 -37.41 2.52
CA ASP A 347 -3.70 -37.82 1.35
C ASP A 347 -2.83 -38.60 0.32
N CYS A 348 -1.60 -38.19 0.06
CA CYS A 348 -0.68 -38.97 -0.77
C CYS A 348 -0.50 -40.40 -0.25
N LYS A 349 -0.39 -40.60 1.08
CA LYS A 349 -0.23 -41.91 1.67
C LYS A 349 -1.53 -42.71 1.71
N ILE A 350 -2.68 -42.06 1.87
CA ILE A 350 -4.01 -42.70 1.75
C ILE A 350 -4.19 -43.22 0.31
N GLN A 351 -3.95 -42.38 -0.70
CA GLN A 351 -4.12 -42.75 -2.11
C GLN A 351 -3.11 -43.86 -2.56
N SER A 352 -1.94 -43.90 -1.95
CA SER A 352 -0.97 -45.00 -2.18
C SER A 352 -1.24 -46.27 -1.33
N GLY A 353 -2.34 -46.29 -0.57
CA GLY A 353 -2.76 -47.47 0.22
C GLY A 353 -2.04 -47.61 1.58
N ASN A 354 -1.28 -46.62 2.00
CA ASN A 354 -0.55 -46.67 3.29
C ASN A 354 -1.25 -45.82 4.37
N LYS A 355 -2.41 -46.30 4.82
CA LYS A 355 -3.24 -45.65 5.84
C LYS A 355 -2.47 -45.40 7.16
N GLN A 356 -1.64 -46.36 7.58
CA GLN A 356 -0.88 -46.23 8.83
C GLN A 356 0.09 -45.04 8.78
N LYS A 357 0.78 -44.86 7.66
CA LYS A 357 1.71 -43.73 7.50
C LYS A 357 0.99 -42.39 7.45
N ALA A 358 -0.24 -42.35 6.91
CA ALA A 358 -1.06 -41.13 6.92
C ALA A 358 -1.42 -40.74 8.36
N ILE A 359 -1.78 -41.69 9.21
CA ILE A 359 -2.06 -41.44 10.63
C ILE A 359 -0.84 -40.86 11.33
N GLU A 360 0.37 -41.49 11.15
CA GLU A 360 1.61 -40.99 11.75
C GLU A 360 1.89 -39.53 11.38
N ILE A 361 1.73 -39.16 10.10
CA ILE A 361 1.94 -37.80 9.60
C ILE A 361 1.02 -36.79 10.30
N LEU A 362 -0.27 -37.14 10.48
CA LEU A 362 -1.23 -36.26 11.14
C LEU A 362 -0.97 -36.14 12.64
N GLU A 363 -0.52 -37.25 13.28
CA GLU A 363 -0.10 -37.25 14.68
C GLU A 363 1.17 -36.41 14.90
N ASP A 364 2.12 -36.43 13.95
CA ASP A 364 3.31 -35.58 13.99
C ASP A 364 2.92 -34.09 14.02
N PHE A 365 1.91 -33.68 13.25
CA PHE A 365 1.39 -32.32 13.34
C PHE A 365 0.78 -32.01 14.71
N GLN A 366 0.01 -32.95 15.30
CA GLN A 366 -0.57 -32.75 16.63
C GLN A 366 0.51 -32.62 17.72
N ARG A 367 1.65 -33.33 17.58
CA ARG A 367 2.80 -33.24 18.51
C ARG A 367 3.44 -31.84 18.51
N LEU A 368 3.19 -30.99 17.51
CA LEU A 368 3.59 -29.59 17.52
C LEU A 368 2.77 -28.74 18.51
N GLY A 369 1.76 -29.30 19.15
CA GLY A 369 0.87 -28.60 20.08
C GLY A 369 -0.16 -27.68 19.41
N ILE A 370 -0.31 -27.77 18.08
CA ILE A 370 -1.23 -26.93 17.30
C ILE A 370 -2.56 -27.67 17.12
N ARG A 371 -3.64 -27.08 17.61
CA ARG A 371 -4.98 -27.64 17.40
C ARG A 371 -5.51 -27.21 16.02
N ASN A 372 -5.99 -28.20 15.25
CA ASN A 372 -6.64 -27.96 13.96
C ASN A 372 -7.77 -28.98 13.74
N GLY A 373 -9.00 -28.49 13.50
CA GLY A 373 -10.19 -29.34 13.33
C GLY A 373 -10.04 -30.33 12.16
N ALA A 374 -9.60 -29.86 10.98
CA ALA A 374 -9.48 -30.71 9.80
C ALA A 374 -8.48 -31.87 10.00
N ILE A 375 -7.38 -31.66 10.73
CA ILE A 375 -6.44 -32.72 11.09
C ILE A 375 -7.12 -33.72 12.05
N SER A 376 -7.86 -33.23 13.05
CA SER A 376 -8.55 -34.09 14.01
C SER A 376 -9.65 -34.93 13.35
N ASP A 377 -10.47 -34.31 12.51
CA ASP A 377 -11.58 -34.96 11.80
C ASP A 377 -11.04 -36.08 10.85
N LEU A 378 -9.93 -35.77 10.13
CA LEU A 378 -9.32 -36.78 9.26
C LEU A 378 -8.71 -37.94 10.07
N LEU A 379 -8.08 -37.68 11.22
CA LEU A 379 -7.54 -38.72 12.10
C LEU A 379 -8.66 -39.61 12.64
N GLU A 380 -9.79 -39.05 13.06
CA GLU A 380 -10.95 -39.84 13.53
C GLU A 380 -11.48 -40.73 12.38
N THR A 381 -11.55 -40.22 11.17
CA THR A 381 -11.99 -41.00 10.00
C THR A 381 -11.04 -42.14 9.64
N LEU A 382 -9.74 -41.97 9.91
CA LEU A 382 -8.71 -42.95 9.60
C LEU A 382 -8.53 -44.01 10.70
N ARG A 383 -8.93 -43.77 11.90
CA ARG A 383 -8.91 -44.75 13.02
C ARG A 383 -10.06 -45.69 12.93
#